data_6f4af33feaf845991bf08d971a55c5e0
#
_entry.id   6f4af33feaf845991bf08d971a55c5e0
#
_cell.length_a   1.000
_cell.length_b   1.000
_cell.length_c   1.000
_cell.angle_alpha   90.00
_cell.angle_beta   90.00
_cell.angle_gamma   90.00
#
_symmetry.space_group_name_H-M   'P 1'
#
loop_
_entity.id
_entity.type
_entity.pdbx_description
1 polymer ?
#
loop_
_entity_poly.entity_id
_entity_poly.type
_entity_poly.pdbx_seq_one_letter_code
_entity_poly.pdbx_strand_id
1 'polypeptide(L)'
;MTKPPLDSEPPRTYSSLVLCIAAAFSTMTYASPGAILEPKKKYKFANDIYLPIIEETLTKVILKINEKQEETFKQCTSKAVYSCTKFIITHAEGSEIFGKTNGEYNSHSLIRHSISQSINAAGIVTISPPAPAGSLGTQTVWTCPEDYWPRSETIAPKQIRKTCVIKTQPAKNKGPSDISCPSPYGGNPINFAIGNKYQEEIDLRGGRGNALILSRNYNSLDGYWRHNFSMRLDIDLPRSTIYLTRETGRLNIFSLNNGTITAEATELGSLIKLDNRWIYSAKNNDQFIFNDRGALIRQNLQSGVQRSISYSQNKLFVTDNFGNSLELTQDENNQPLGFRSSSVEGRYDYSTSGQLIKSQITLNGISKTRLYHYEDEHNPRLLTGLTDERGIRFATWSYDDQGRAISSEHAGGMEKIQIVYNNDGSTTVTNELGKVTRYRFQNLQGLQRIIAIIGEPSVDCPSSNSSFTYTSRGQLASKRDNNGNLTTYQYNARGLETSRTEAAGTPQARTITTDWHPTLFLPVQVSEPGRITRYQYDAEGRKTGETVTTR
;
A
#
# COMPACT_ATOMS: atom_id res chain seq x y z
N MET A 1 51.31 -47.99 8.72
CA MET A 1 50.37 -47.04 8.08
C MET A 1 49.68 -46.29 9.22
N THR A 2 50.19 -45.13 9.52
CA THR A 2 49.79 -44.29 10.67
C THR A 2 48.60 -43.44 10.28
N LYS A 3 47.55 -43.52 11.09
CA LYS A 3 46.39 -42.59 11.09
C LYS A 3 46.82 -41.21 11.48
N PRO A 4 46.36 -40.13 10.84
CA PRO A 4 46.59 -38.77 11.30
C PRO A 4 45.78 -38.47 12.55
N PRO A 5 46.18 -37.49 13.40
CA PRO A 5 45.53 -37.17 14.62
C PRO A 5 44.21 -36.39 14.38
N LEU A 6 43.21 -36.69 15.19
CA LEU A 6 41.95 -35.97 15.28
C LEU A 6 42.20 -34.58 15.84
N ASP A 7 41.96 -33.56 15.04
CA ASP A 7 41.86 -32.18 15.53
C ASP A 7 40.68 -32.05 16.49
N SER A 8 41.03 -31.70 17.75
CA SER A 8 40.06 -31.43 18.81
C SER A 8 39.47 -30.02 18.59
N GLU A 9 38.37 -29.90 17.89
CA GLU A 9 37.53 -28.69 18.00
C GLU A 9 36.90 -28.62 19.38
N PRO A 10 36.91 -27.45 20.04
CA PRO A 10 36.21 -27.27 21.31
C PRO A 10 34.71 -27.41 21.13
N PRO A 11 33.94 -27.81 22.15
CA PRO A 11 32.50 -27.99 22.07
C PRO A 11 31.84 -26.67 21.64
N ARG A 12 31.21 -26.67 20.50
CA ARG A 12 30.43 -25.52 19.99
C ARG A 12 29.33 -25.20 20.98
N THR A 13 29.47 -24.05 21.61
CA THR A 13 28.53 -23.52 22.57
C THR A 13 27.20 -23.13 21.90
N TYR A 14 26.17 -22.97 22.66
CA TYR A 14 24.77 -22.65 22.32
C TYR A 14 24.53 -21.63 21.20
N SER A 15 25.47 -20.75 20.92
CA SER A 15 25.40 -19.76 19.84
C SER A 15 25.17 -20.37 18.46
N SER A 16 25.76 -21.54 18.19
CA SER A 16 25.65 -22.22 16.89
C SER A 16 24.25 -22.80 16.63
N LEU A 17 23.55 -23.19 17.70
CA LEU A 17 22.19 -23.76 17.59
C LEU A 17 21.16 -22.70 17.25
N VAL A 18 21.31 -21.51 17.87
CA VAL A 18 20.43 -20.35 17.61
C VAL A 18 20.64 -19.83 16.18
N LEU A 19 21.89 -19.83 15.69
CA LEU A 19 22.20 -19.40 14.32
C LEU A 19 21.62 -20.36 13.28
N CYS A 20 21.67 -21.67 13.53
CA CYS A 20 21.08 -22.67 12.62
C CYS A 20 19.56 -22.58 12.54
N ILE A 21 18.89 -22.29 13.65
CA ILE A 21 17.43 -22.08 13.67
C ILE A 21 17.07 -20.79 12.91
N ALA A 22 17.81 -19.71 13.09
CA ALA A 22 17.60 -18.46 12.37
C ALA A 22 17.83 -18.62 10.84
N ALA A 23 18.86 -19.38 10.43
CA ALA A 23 19.16 -19.62 9.02
C ALA A 23 18.12 -20.52 8.31
N ALA A 24 17.49 -21.44 9.03
CA ALA A 24 16.47 -22.32 8.45
C ALA A 24 15.15 -21.60 8.15
N PHE A 25 14.94 -20.40 8.73
CA PHE A 25 13.73 -19.60 8.50
C PHE A 25 13.92 -18.40 7.58
N SER A 26 15.16 -18.14 7.11
CA SER A 26 15.45 -17.02 6.19
C SER A 26 14.98 -17.27 4.74
N THR A 27 14.51 -18.48 4.41
CA THR A 27 14.02 -18.84 3.07
C THR A 27 12.48 -18.84 2.97
N MET A 28 11.78 -18.21 3.90
CA MET A 28 10.32 -18.15 3.78
C MET A 28 9.90 -17.09 2.76
N THR A 29 9.24 -17.59 1.77
CA THR A 29 8.50 -16.96 0.69
C THR A 29 7.98 -15.56 1.01
N TYR A 30 8.37 -14.62 0.17
CA TYR A 30 7.75 -13.31 0.04
C TYR A 30 6.25 -13.49 -0.16
N ALA A 31 5.47 -12.89 0.70
CA ALA A 31 4.05 -12.75 0.43
C ALA A 31 3.87 -11.87 -0.80
N SER A 32 2.99 -12.28 -1.70
CA SER A 32 2.66 -11.54 -2.92
C SER A 32 2.38 -10.08 -2.63
N PRO A 33 2.94 -9.13 -3.40
CA PRO A 33 2.53 -7.73 -3.33
C PRO A 33 1.02 -7.67 -3.61
N GLY A 34 0.23 -7.21 -2.69
CA GLY A 34 -1.22 -7.10 -2.85
C GLY A 34 -2.06 -7.84 -1.82
N ALA A 35 -1.49 -8.78 -1.08
CA ALA A 35 -2.18 -9.37 0.05
C ALA A 35 -2.25 -8.37 1.21
N ILE A 36 -3.41 -8.17 1.79
CA ILE A 36 -3.49 -7.64 3.14
C ILE A 36 -3.04 -8.75 4.05
N LEU A 37 -1.88 -8.53 4.63
CA LEU A 37 -1.31 -9.47 5.56
C LEU A 37 -1.73 -9.06 6.97
N GLU A 38 -2.38 -9.98 7.66
CA GLU A 38 -2.50 -9.85 9.10
C GLU A 38 -1.12 -9.93 9.74
N PRO A 39 -0.85 -9.18 10.82
CA PRO A 39 0.40 -9.28 11.54
C PRO A 39 0.60 -10.70 12.00
N LYS A 40 1.71 -11.32 11.63
CA LYS A 40 2.07 -12.64 12.13
C LYS A 40 2.65 -12.52 13.53
N LYS A 41 2.29 -13.44 14.42
CA LYS A 41 2.86 -13.50 15.77
C LYS A 41 4.31 -13.95 15.69
N LYS A 42 5.24 -13.20 16.29
CA LYS A 42 6.60 -13.65 16.57
C LYS A 42 6.71 -14.03 18.04
N TYR A 43 7.41 -15.09 18.31
CA TYR A 43 7.64 -15.56 19.66
C TYR A 43 9.08 -15.24 20.08
N LYS A 44 9.23 -14.60 21.25
CA LYS A 44 10.50 -14.25 21.86
C LYS A 44 10.68 -15.04 23.14
N PHE A 45 11.84 -15.61 23.35
CA PHE A 45 12.18 -16.23 24.62
C PHE A 45 12.68 -15.18 25.63
N ALA A 46 12.41 -15.40 26.92
CA ALA A 46 12.61 -14.41 27.99
C ALA A 46 14.07 -13.91 28.16
N ASN A 47 15.05 -14.57 27.59
CA ASN A 47 16.47 -14.21 27.69
C ASN A 47 17.00 -13.48 26.44
N ASP A 48 16.23 -12.62 25.82
CA ASP A 48 16.60 -11.84 24.63
C ASP A 48 16.97 -12.63 23.36
N ILE A 49 16.70 -13.92 23.34
CA ILE A 49 16.90 -14.75 22.16
C ILE A 49 15.71 -14.53 21.23
N TYR A 50 15.91 -13.73 20.19
CA TYR A 50 14.91 -13.57 19.14
C TYR A 50 14.97 -14.75 18.18
N LEU A 51 13.93 -15.58 18.19
CA LEU A 51 13.69 -16.52 17.11
C LEU A 51 12.77 -15.86 16.10
N PRO A 52 13.19 -15.65 14.86
CA PRO A 52 12.34 -15.10 13.82
C PRO A 52 11.38 -16.19 13.31
N ILE A 53 10.58 -16.76 14.20
CA ILE A 53 9.65 -17.82 13.87
C ILE A 53 8.34 -17.17 13.46
N ILE A 54 8.01 -17.27 12.20
CA ILE A 54 6.76 -16.80 11.62
C ILE A 54 5.80 -18.00 11.56
N GLU A 55 5.08 -18.25 12.65
CA GLU A 55 4.09 -19.33 12.74
C GLU A 55 2.78 -18.80 13.30
N GLU A 56 1.67 -19.32 12.79
CA GLU A 56 0.34 -18.84 13.17
C GLU A 56 -0.06 -19.28 14.58
N THR A 57 0.46 -20.41 15.06
CA THR A 57 0.14 -20.94 16.38
C THR A 57 1.39 -21.28 17.17
N LEU A 58 1.33 -21.08 18.49
CA LEU A 58 2.41 -21.45 19.41
C LEU A 58 2.77 -22.94 19.34
N THR A 59 1.76 -23.79 19.15
CA THR A 59 1.95 -25.25 19.03
C THR A 59 2.83 -25.61 17.84
N LYS A 60 2.62 -25.02 16.65
CA LYS A 60 3.48 -25.26 15.48
C LYS A 60 4.91 -24.78 15.72
N VAL A 61 5.08 -23.65 16.40
CA VAL A 61 6.40 -23.13 16.78
C VAL A 61 7.13 -24.11 17.69
N ILE A 62 6.47 -24.61 18.72
CA ILE A 62 7.04 -25.59 19.66
C ILE A 62 7.44 -26.87 18.92
N LEU A 63 6.59 -27.38 18.03
CA LEU A 63 6.89 -28.58 17.25
C LEU A 63 8.13 -28.38 16.38
N LYS A 64 8.24 -27.29 15.65
CA LYS A 64 9.42 -27.02 14.81
C LYS A 64 10.70 -26.85 15.61
N ILE A 65 10.63 -26.20 16.77
CA ILE A 65 11.80 -26.10 17.66
C ILE A 65 12.23 -27.50 18.12
N ASN A 66 11.30 -28.33 18.54
CA ASN A 66 11.60 -29.67 19.01
C ASN A 66 12.15 -30.56 17.88
N GLU A 67 11.59 -30.48 16.67
CA GLU A 67 12.11 -31.19 15.50
C GLU A 67 13.56 -30.78 15.18
N LYS A 68 13.85 -29.48 15.22
CA LYS A 68 15.21 -29.00 14.98
C LYS A 68 16.20 -29.38 16.08
N GLN A 69 15.76 -29.39 17.33
CA GLN A 69 16.54 -29.89 18.45
C GLN A 69 16.87 -31.38 18.28
N GLU A 70 15.91 -32.19 17.82
CA GLU A 70 16.09 -33.61 17.56
C GLU A 70 17.12 -33.86 16.46
N GLU A 71 17.00 -33.13 15.35
CA GLU A 71 17.95 -33.21 14.24
C GLU A 71 19.37 -32.86 14.68
N THR A 72 19.54 -31.80 15.45
CA THR A 72 20.83 -31.35 15.96
C THR A 72 21.41 -32.35 16.96
N PHE A 73 20.57 -32.93 17.81
CA PHE A 73 20.99 -33.95 18.77
C PHE A 73 21.49 -35.22 18.05
N LYS A 74 20.78 -35.67 17.02
CA LYS A 74 21.22 -36.80 16.18
C LYS A 74 22.54 -36.53 15.50
N GLN A 75 22.74 -35.31 14.96
CA GLN A 75 24.01 -34.91 14.34
C GLN A 75 25.16 -34.87 15.36
N CYS A 76 24.87 -34.40 16.59
CA CYS A 76 25.85 -34.37 17.67
C CYS A 76 26.25 -35.80 18.07
N THR A 77 25.28 -36.68 18.33
CA THR A 77 25.53 -38.06 18.75
C THR A 77 26.24 -38.88 17.69
N SER A 78 26.00 -38.59 16.40
CA SER A 78 26.68 -39.28 15.29
C SER A 78 28.16 -38.92 15.15
N LYS A 79 28.63 -37.85 15.74
CA LYS A 79 30.02 -37.35 15.65
C LYS A 79 30.92 -37.86 16.78
N ALA A 80 30.49 -38.78 17.61
CA ALA A 80 31.25 -39.30 18.76
C ALA A 80 31.76 -38.23 19.72
N VAL A 81 30.97 -37.21 19.99
CA VAL A 81 31.28 -36.14 20.93
C VAL A 81 30.98 -36.60 22.37
N TYR A 82 31.83 -36.24 23.33
CA TYR A 82 31.73 -36.68 24.73
C TYR A 82 30.46 -36.24 25.47
N SER A 83 29.77 -35.19 25.01
CA SER A 83 28.53 -34.72 25.60
C SER A 83 27.64 -34.03 24.56
N CYS A 84 26.40 -34.46 24.48
CA CYS A 84 25.36 -33.85 23.66
C CYS A 84 24.15 -33.55 24.51
N THR A 85 23.54 -32.40 24.34
CA THR A 85 22.32 -32.01 25.05
C THR A 85 21.29 -31.48 24.08
N LYS A 86 20.06 -31.96 24.17
CA LYS A 86 18.90 -31.37 23.51
C LYS A 86 17.90 -30.86 24.55
N PHE A 87 17.10 -29.88 24.11
CA PHE A 87 16.01 -29.38 24.92
C PHE A 87 14.69 -29.72 24.24
N ILE A 88 13.75 -30.20 25.01
CA ILE A 88 12.36 -30.36 24.59
C ILE A 88 11.57 -29.25 25.24
N ILE A 89 10.83 -28.51 24.43
CA ILE A 89 9.96 -27.42 24.90
C ILE A 89 8.52 -27.92 24.90
N THR A 90 7.86 -27.77 26.04
CA THR A 90 6.45 -28.07 26.18
C THR A 90 5.71 -26.84 26.69
N HIS A 91 4.44 -26.75 26.36
CA HIS A 91 3.56 -25.74 26.93
C HIS A 91 3.17 -26.16 28.33
N ALA A 92 3.27 -25.29 29.32
CA ALA A 92 2.82 -25.59 30.67
C ALA A 92 1.29 -25.60 30.69
N GLU A 93 0.68 -26.70 31.16
CA GLU A 93 -0.77 -26.77 31.37
C GLU A 93 -1.24 -25.64 32.29
N GLY A 94 -2.31 -24.96 31.92
CA GLY A 94 -2.87 -23.84 32.67
C GLY A 94 -2.12 -22.49 32.51
N SER A 95 -1.07 -22.43 31.70
CA SER A 95 -0.34 -21.17 31.42
C SER A 95 -0.96 -20.35 30.29
N GLU A 96 -2.17 -20.68 29.87
CA GLU A 96 -2.89 -19.84 28.94
C GLU A 96 -3.18 -18.49 29.57
N ILE A 97 -2.34 -17.57 29.19
CA ILE A 97 -2.68 -16.18 29.01
C ILE A 97 -2.99 -15.38 30.26
N PHE A 98 -2.06 -14.63 30.64
CA PHE A 98 -2.40 -13.29 31.09
C PHE A 98 -2.14 -12.32 29.93
N GLY A 99 -3.03 -12.33 28.93
CA GLY A 99 -3.09 -11.27 27.96
C GLY A 99 -3.40 -9.98 28.70
N LYS A 100 -2.48 -9.02 28.68
CA LYS A 100 -2.85 -7.65 29.01
C LYS A 100 -3.90 -7.22 27.99
N THR A 101 -5.00 -6.70 28.47
CA THR A 101 -6.23 -6.34 27.72
C THR A 101 -6.05 -5.30 26.63
N ASN A 102 -4.85 -4.87 26.32
CA ASN A 102 -4.49 -3.89 25.28
C ASN A 102 -3.89 -4.52 24.01
N GLY A 103 -3.93 -5.84 23.86
CA GLY A 103 -3.62 -6.49 22.56
C GLY A 103 -2.16 -6.50 22.13
N GLU A 104 -1.22 -6.00 22.94
CA GLU A 104 0.18 -5.89 22.53
C GLU A 104 1.04 -7.09 22.89
N TYR A 105 0.69 -7.84 23.94
CA TYR A 105 1.51 -8.96 24.43
C TYR A 105 0.65 -10.08 24.99
N ASN A 106 0.87 -11.29 24.52
CA ASN A 106 0.46 -12.50 25.21
C ASN A 106 1.72 -13.19 25.72
N SER A 107 1.83 -13.48 27.01
CA SER A 107 2.92 -14.27 27.55
C SER A 107 2.46 -15.71 27.75
N HIS A 108 3.28 -16.65 27.29
CA HIS A 108 3.07 -18.07 27.50
C HIS A 108 4.23 -18.62 28.31
N SER A 109 3.94 -19.41 29.33
CA SER A 109 4.99 -20.13 30.04
C SER A 109 5.28 -21.44 29.33
N LEU A 110 6.54 -21.62 29.00
CA LEU A 110 7.04 -22.84 28.36
C LEU A 110 7.96 -23.56 29.35
N ILE A 111 7.88 -24.86 29.40
CA ILE A 111 8.77 -25.70 30.19
C ILE A 111 9.83 -26.26 29.26
N ARG A 112 11.08 -26.06 29.63
CA ARG A 112 12.24 -26.63 28.95
C ARG A 112 12.70 -27.85 29.68
N HIS A 113 12.73 -29.00 29.02
CA HIS A 113 13.33 -30.22 29.50
C HIS A 113 14.67 -30.44 28.82
N SER A 114 15.69 -30.83 29.57
CA SER A 114 17.00 -31.18 29.02
C SER A 114 17.17 -32.70 28.99
N ILE A 115 17.65 -33.19 27.87
CA ILE A 115 18.11 -34.58 27.71
C ILE A 115 19.58 -34.51 27.33
N SER A 116 20.46 -35.13 28.13
CA SER A 116 21.89 -35.15 27.88
C SER A 116 22.35 -36.57 27.61
N GLN A 117 23.22 -36.70 26.61
CA GLN A 117 23.99 -37.91 26.34
C GLN A 117 25.44 -37.64 26.68
N SER A 118 26.08 -38.44 27.46
CA SER A 118 27.49 -38.41 27.75
C SER A 118 28.15 -39.75 27.45
N ILE A 119 29.40 -39.70 27.02
CA ILE A 119 30.23 -40.90 26.78
C ILE A 119 31.42 -40.81 27.77
N ASN A 120 31.61 -41.80 28.60
CA ASN A 120 32.74 -41.87 29.52
C ASN A 120 34.01 -42.38 28.81
N ALA A 121 35.16 -42.35 29.50
CA ALA A 121 36.45 -42.78 28.95
C ALA A 121 36.49 -44.28 28.54
N ALA A 122 35.54 -45.09 29.02
CA ALA A 122 35.36 -46.50 28.60
C ALA A 122 34.40 -46.65 27.43
N GLY A 123 33.90 -45.57 26.81
CA GLY A 123 32.98 -45.63 25.70
C GLY A 123 31.52 -45.94 26.12
N ILE A 124 31.20 -45.91 27.42
CA ILE A 124 29.84 -46.13 27.91
C ILE A 124 28.99 -44.88 27.66
N VAL A 125 27.90 -45.06 26.95
CA VAL A 125 26.92 -44.00 26.65
C VAL A 125 25.89 -43.96 27.77
N THR A 126 25.76 -42.81 28.41
CA THR A 126 24.71 -42.55 29.41
C THR A 126 23.75 -41.49 28.85
N ILE A 127 22.48 -41.79 28.83
CA ILE A 127 21.42 -40.84 28.45
C ILE A 127 20.65 -40.47 29.70
N SER A 128 20.70 -39.21 30.07
CA SER A 128 19.89 -38.72 31.20
C SER A 128 18.44 -38.58 30.76
N PRO A 129 17.49 -39.02 31.60
CA PRO A 129 16.06 -38.81 31.33
C PRO A 129 15.73 -37.30 31.25
N PRO A 130 14.62 -36.92 30.63
CA PRO A 130 14.18 -35.54 30.61
C PRO A 130 14.05 -34.98 32.03
N ALA A 131 14.82 -33.94 32.33
CA ALA A 131 14.72 -33.21 33.57
C ALA A 131 14.26 -31.78 33.32
N PRO A 132 13.42 -31.19 34.19
CA PRO A 132 13.02 -29.80 34.06
C PRO A 132 14.26 -28.89 34.09
N ALA A 133 14.50 -28.19 33.02
CA ALA A 133 15.64 -27.26 32.90
C ALA A 133 15.25 -25.78 33.11
N GLY A 134 14.08 -25.55 33.65
CA GLY A 134 13.50 -24.23 33.95
C GLY A 134 12.35 -23.85 33.03
N SER A 135 11.59 -22.87 33.44
CA SER A 135 10.52 -22.28 32.63
C SER A 135 11.10 -21.23 31.65
N LEU A 136 10.58 -21.24 30.44
CA LEU A 136 10.87 -20.21 29.42
C LEU A 136 9.61 -19.37 29.24
N GLY A 137 9.70 -18.09 29.60
CA GLY A 137 8.64 -17.15 29.23
C GLY A 137 8.74 -16.77 27.75
N THR A 138 7.63 -16.75 27.05
CA THR A 138 7.56 -16.23 25.68
C THR A 138 6.70 -14.98 25.65
N GLN A 139 7.13 -14.00 24.88
CA GLN A 139 6.36 -12.80 24.59
C GLN A 139 5.91 -12.84 23.14
N THR A 140 4.61 -12.70 22.92
CA THR A 140 4.09 -12.57 21.55
C THR A 140 4.23 -11.13 21.09
N VAL A 141 5.05 -10.90 20.08
CA VAL A 141 5.21 -9.60 19.44
C VAL A 141 4.57 -9.66 18.06
N TRP A 142 3.65 -8.76 17.80
CA TRP A 142 3.08 -8.62 16.47
C TRP A 142 4.07 -7.97 15.53
N THR A 143 4.41 -8.63 14.44
CA THR A 143 5.30 -8.10 13.42
C THR A 143 4.72 -8.33 12.05
N CYS A 144 5.01 -7.37 11.17
CA CYS A 144 4.69 -7.50 9.77
C CYS A 144 5.90 -8.03 8.98
N PRO A 145 5.69 -8.56 7.76
CA PRO A 145 6.76 -8.83 6.80
C PRO A 145 7.65 -7.60 6.59
N GLU A 146 8.83 -7.80 6.02
CA GLU A 146 9.88 -6.76 5.93
C GLU A 146 9.40 -5.46 5.25
N ASP A 147 8.50 -5.55 4.28
CA ASP A 147 7.94 -4.41 3.55
C ASP A 147 6.67 -3.82 4.15
N TYR A 148 6.31 -4.22 5.38
CA TYR A 148 5.10 -3.77 6.04
C TYR A 148 5.39 -3.21 7.43
N TRP A 149 4.62 -2.17 7.81
CA TRP A 149 4.58 -1.63 9.17
C TRP A 149 3.44 -2.26 9.96
N PRO A 150 3.67 -2.66 11.21
CA PRO A 150 2.57 -3.04 12.09
C PRO A 150 1.73 -1.81 12.41
N ARG A 151 0.42 -1.94 12.24
CA ARG A 151 -0.56 -0.92 12.53
C ARG A 151 -1.58 -1.44 13.52
N SER A 152 -1.89 -0.63 14.53
CA SER A 152 -2.95 -0.91 15.48
C SER A 152 -4.05 0.12 15.31
N GLU A 153 -5.28 -0.32 15.04
CA GLU A 153 -6.46 0.53 14.95
C GLU A 153 -7.42 0.19 16.09
N THR A 154 -7.90 1.20 16.80
CA THR A 154 -9.00 1.00 17.75
C THR A 154 -10.31 1.06 16.98
N ILE A 155 -10.92 -0.09 16.75
CA ILE A 155 -12.18 -0.22 15.98
C ILE A 155 -13.43 -0.09 16.86
N ALA A 156 -13.30 -0.36 18.18
CA ALA A 156 -14.33 -0.15 19.19
C ALA A 156 -13.68 0.03 20.57
N PRO A 157 -14.38 0.52 21.60
CA PRO A 157 -13.85 0.54 22.95
C PRO A 157 -13.37 -0.88 23.36
N LYS A 158 -12.07 -1.01 23.61
CA LYS A 158 -11.35 -2.26 23.96
C LYS A 158 -11.09 -3.24 22.79
N GLN A 159 -11.41 -2.91 21.54
CA GLN A 159 -11.05 -3.73 20.39
C GLN A 159 -9.97 -3.05 19.58
N ILE A 160 -8.78 -3.63 19.53
CA ILE A 160 -7.66 -3.19 18.73
C ILE A 160 -7.48 -4.17 17.57
N ARG A 161 -7.63 -3.65 16.35
CA ARG A 161 -7.30 -4.38 15.15
C ARG A 161 -5.82 -4.17 14.82
N LYS A 162 -5.11 -5.24 14.52
CA LYS A 162 -3.73 -5.19 14.08
C LYS A 162 -3.65 -5.60 12.63
N THR A 163 -3.11 -4.72 11.81
CA THR A 163 -2.93 -4.92 10.37
C THR A 163 -1.48 -4.60 9.99
N CYS A 164 -1.03 -5.13 8.87
CA CYS A 164 0.24 -4.78 8.28
C CYS A 164 0.00 -3.78 7.14
N VAL A 165 0.59 -2.61 7.23
CA VAL A 165 0.52 -1.57 6.20
C VAL A 165 1.81 -1.62 5.39
N ILE A 166 1.69 -1.63 4.06
CA ILE A 166 2.85 -1.66 3.16
C ILE A 166 3.79 -0.49 3.45
N LYS A 167 5.07 -0.78 3.64
CA LYS A 167 6.11 0.24 3.70
C LYS A 167 6.16 0.98 2.36
N THR A 168 5.78 2.21 2.43
CA THR A 168 5.90 3.34 1.51
C THR A 168 5.90 3.14 -0.02
N GLN A 169 6.62 2.21 -0.61
CA GLN A 169 6.83 2.23 -2.07
C GLN A 169 5.60 1.84 -2.89
N PRO A 170 4.98 0.67 -2.71
CA PRO A 170 3.78 0.33 -3.48
C PRO A 170 2.59 1.21 -3.13
N ALA A 171 2.42 1.59 -1.85
CA ALA A 171 1.27 2.37 -1.40
C ALA A 171 1.23 3.79 -1.97
N LYS A 172 2.38 4.42 -2.23
CA LYS A 172 2.48 5.72 -2.89
C LYS A 172 2.06 5.69 -4.36
N ASN A 173 2.12 4.53 -4.99
CA ASN A 173 1.80 4.33 -6.41
C ASN A 173 0.39 3.78 -6.65
N LYS A 174 -0.45 3.69 -5.61
CA LYS A 174 -1.87 3.31 -5.72
C LYS A 174 -2.72 4.44 -6.31
N GLY A 175 -3.94 4.08 -6.67
CA GLY A 175 -4.92 5.02 -7.18
C GLY A 175 -4.88 5.18 -8.70
N PRO A 176 -5.60 6.16 -9.23
CA PRO A 176 -5.65 6.44 -10.66
C PRO A 176 -4.35 7.05 -11.17
N SER A 177 -4.19 7.01 -12.49
CA SER A 177 -3.15 7.79 -13.18
C SER A 177 -3.32 9.28 -12.92
N ASP A 178 -2.22 9.99 -12.70
CA ASP A 178 -2.20 11.43 -12.96
C ASP A 178 -2.40 11.63 -14.48
N ILE A 179 -3.28 12.55 -14.88
CA ILE A 179 -3.65 12.80 -16.29
C ILE A 179 -2.50 13.46 -17.07
N SER A 180 -1.27 13.19 -16.75
CA SER A 180 -0.09 13.75 -17.39
C SER A 180 0.75 12.68 -18.07
N CYS A 181 1.27 12.96 -19.24
CA CYS A 181 2.31 12.15 -19.88
C CYS A 181 3.68 12.49 -19.23
N PRO A 182 4.49 11.48 -18.81
CA PRO A 182 4.27 10.06 -19.04
C PRO A 182 3.37 9.42 -17.98
N SER A 183 2.44 8.57 -18.42
CA SER A 183 1.58 7.78 -17.55
C SER A 183 2.03 6.32 -17.48
N PRO A 184 2.22 5.74 -16.29
CA PRO A 184 2.53 4.33 -16.14
C PRO A 184 1.29 3.42 -16.20
N TYR A 185 0.16 3.92 -16.66
CA TYR A 185 -1.11 3.20 -16.69
C TYR A 185 -1.56 2.90 -18.11
N GLY A 186 -2.18 1.77 -18.29
CA GLY A 186 -2.84 1.39 -19.52
C GLY A 186 -3.80 0.21 -19.30
N GLY A 187 -4.48 -0.16 -20.37
CA GLY A 187 -5.56 -1.12 -20.29
C GLY A 187 -6.65 -0.63 -19.36
N ASN A 188 -7.23 -1.51 -18.57
CA ASN A 188 -8.43 -1.26 -17.78
C ASN A 188 -8.12 -1.17 -16.26
N PRO A 189 -7.70 -0.04 -15.71
CA PRO A 189 -6.34 0.45 -15.83
C PRO A 189 -5.38 -0.37 -14.95
N ILE A 190 -4.17 -0.62 -15.42
CA ILE A 190 -3.10 -1.29 -14.69
C ILE A 190 -1.90 -0.34 -14.59
N ASN A 191 -1.31 -0.21 -13.42
CA ASN A 191 -0.05 0.49 -13.22
C ASN A 191 1.12 -0.42 -13.60
N PHE A 192 1.76 -0.15 -14.72
CA PHE A 192 2.86 -0.97 -15.27
C PHE A 192 4.13 -1.00 -14.40
N ALA A 193 4.30 -0.01 -13.54
CA ALA A 193 5.48 0.08 -12.68
C ALA A 193 5.45 -0.89 -11.50
N ILE A 194 4.25 -1.26 -11.03
CA ILE A 194 4.07 -2.02 -9.80
C ILE A 194 3.03 -3.16 -9.94
N GLY A 195 2.39 -3.30 -11.10
CA GLY A 195 1.38 -4.33 -11.33
C GLY A 195 0.03 -4.11 -10.63
N ASN A 196 -0.23 -2.91 -10.13
CA ASN A 196 -1.49 -2.61 -9.45
C ASN A 196 -2.63 -2.47 -10.45
N LYS A 197 -3.64 -3.36 -10.39
CA LYS A 197 -4.93 -3.13 -11.01
C LYS A 197 -5.73 -2.16 -10.14
N TYR A 198 -6.14 -1.05 -10.73
CA TYR A 198 -7.03 -0.07 -10.08
C TYR A 198 -8.42 -0.14 -10.71
N GLN A 199 -9.48 -0.06 -9.90
CA GLN A 199 -10.87 0.04 -10.38
C GLN A 199 -11.58 1.15 -9.63
N GLU A 200 -12.28 2.02 -10.37
CA GLU A 200 -13.20 2.99 -9.82
C GLU A 200 -14.62 2.69 -10.30
N GLU A 201 -15.57 2.75 -9.38
CA GLU A 201 -17.00 2.60 -9.63
C GLU A 201 -17.74 3.80 -9.05
N ILE A 202 -18.60 4.45 -9.84
CA ILE A 202 -19.43 5.56 -9.38
C ILE A 202 -20.84 5.02 -9.19
N ASP A 203 -21.28 4.94 -7.93
CA ASP A 203 -22.58 4.36 -7.55
C ASP A 203 -23.68 5.42 -7.41
N LEU A 204 -23.29 6.65 -7.06
CA LEU A 204 -24.18 7.79 -6.97
C LEU A 204 -23.52 9.01 -7.59
N ARG A 205 -24.21 9.64 -8.50
CA ARG A 205 -23.86 10.97 -9.03
C ARG A 205 -25.13 11.78 -9.16
N GLY A 206 -25.28 12.82 -8.36
CA GLY A 206 -26.49 13.61 -8.40
C GLY A 206 -26.63 14.56 -7.22
N GLY A 207 -27.87 14.86 -6.89
CA GLY A 207 -28.25 15.88 -5.95
C GLY A 207 -28.26 17.28 -6.59
N ARG A 208 -28.72 18.28 -5.84
CA ARG A 208 -28.69 19.67 -6.27
C ARG A 208 -27.24 20.10 -6.51
N GLY A 209 -26.97 20.73 -7.64
CA GLY A 209 -25.61 21.14 -8.02
C GLY A 209 -24.66 20.00 -8.40
N ASN A 210 -25.15 18.77 -8.59
CA ASN A 210 -24.32 17.56 -8.78
C ASN A 210 -23.22 17.39 -7.69
N ALA A 211 -23.50 17.86 -6.49
CA ALA A 211 -22.51 17.97 -5.42
C ALA A 211 -22.29 16.66 -4.67
N LEU A 212 -23.28 15.75 -4.71
CA LEU A 212 -23.21 14.47 -3.99
C LEU A 212 -22.77 13.36 -4.94
N ILE A 213 -21.57 12.84 -4.67
CA ILE A 213 -20.98 11.73 -5.42
C ILE A 213 -20.57 10.65 -4.40
N LEU A 214 -20.93 9.40 -4.69
CA LEU A 214 -20.36 8.24 -4.03
C LEU A 214 -19.62 7.41 -5.07
N SER A 215 -18.32 7.25 -4.88
CA SER A 215 -17.47 6.37 -5.67
C SER A 215 -16.76 5.35 -4.78
N ARG A 216 -16.47 4.19 -5.37
CA ARG A 216 -15.69 3.11 -4.76
C ARG A 216 -14.41 2.90 -5.55
N ASN A 217 -13.33 2.63 -4.83
CA ASN A 217 -12.00 2.48 -5.38
C ASN A 217 -11.36 1.17 -4.88
N TYR A 218 -10.88 0.36 -5.80
CA TYR A 218 -10.20 -0.89 -5.54
C TYR A 218 -8.75 -0.82 -6.02
N ASN A 219 -7.85 -1.43 -5.27
CA ASN A 219 -6.47 -1.69 -5.69
C ASN A 219 -6.14 -3.16 -5.46
N SER A 220 -5.58 -3.84 -6.45
CA SER A 220 -5.17 -5.24 -6.31
C SER A 220 -4.05 -5.43 -5.29
N LEU A 221 -3.23 -4.41 -5.05
CA LEU A 221 -2.16 -4.43 -4.05
C LEU A 221 -2.64 -4.69 -2.61
N ASP A 222 -3.88 -4.37 -2.30
CA ASP A 222 -4.44 -4.63 -0.97
C ASP A 222 -5.82 -5.31 -0.97
N GLY A 223 -6.46 -5.40 -2.12
CA GLY A 223 -7.71 -6.13 -2.31
C GLY A 223 -8.95 -5.52 -1.66
N TYR A 224 -8.88 -4.26 -1.20
CA TYR A 224 -10.01 -3.58 -0.54
C TYR A 224 -10.71 -2.59 -1.46
N TRP A 225 -12.03 -2.54 -1.31
CA TRP A 225 -12.86 -1.48 -1.86
C TRP A 225 -13.00 -0.34 -0.85
N ARG A 226 -12.54 0.84 -1.20
CA ARG A 226 -12.69 2.08 -0.43
C ARG A 226 -13.73 2.97 -1.06
N HIS A 227 -14.27 3.90 -0.31
CA HIS A 227 -15.17 4.93 -0.84
C HIS A 227 -14.53 6.33 -0.69
N ASN A 228 -15.04 7.30 -1.43
CA ASN A 228 -14.49 8.65 -1.48
C ASN A 228 -14.58 9.45 -0.17
N PHE A 229 -15.22 8.91 0.88
CA PHE A 229 -15.22 9.46 2.24
C PHE A 229 -14.34 8.67 3.21
N SER A 230 -13.61 7.66 2.76
CA SER A 230 -12.75 6.81 3.60
C SER A 230 -11.34 7.37 3.82
N MET A 231 -11.05 8.58 3.32
CA MET A 231 -9.79 9.27 3.56
C MET A 231 -9.55 9.44 5.05
N ARG A 232 -8.31 9.22 5.51
CA ARG A 232 -7.98 9.29 6.93
C ARG A 232 -6.52 9.62 7.18
N LEU A 233 -6.24 10.12 8.38
CA LEU A 233 -4.90 10.28 8.92
C LEU A 233 -4.62 9.20 9.94
N ASP A 234 -3.42 8.65 9.87
CA ASP A 234 -2.85 7.79 10.89
C ASP A 234 -1.65 8.50 11.51
N ILE A 235 -1.76 8.82 12.80
CA ILE A 235 -0.79 9.65 13.50
C ILE A 235 0.09 8.74 14.34
N ASP A 236 1.32 8.49 13.88
CA ASP A 236 2.33 7.67 14.56
C ASP A 236 3.30 8.60 15.31
N LEU A 237 2.92 9.00 16.51
CA LEU A 237 3.73 9.89 17.34
C LEU A 237 5.10 9.28 17.70
N PRO A 238 5.21 7.98 18.06
CA PRO A 238 6.50 7.35 18.32
C PRO A 238 7.50 7.46 17.18
N ARG A 239 7.03 7.49 15.91
CA ARG A 239 7.88 7.65 14.74
C ARG A 239 7.90 9.06 14.20
N SER A 240 7.23 9.98 14.87
CA SER A 240 7.10 11.36 14.39
C SER A 240 6.60 11.43 12.93
N THR A 241 5.66 10.56 12.58
CA THR A 241 5.18 10.40 11.19
C THR A 241 3.66 10.41 11.15
N ILE A 242 3.11 11.07 10.15
CA ILE A 242 1.67 11.08 9.87
C ILE A 242 1.47 10.51 8.47
N TYR A 243 0.60 9.53 8.37
CA TYR A 243 0.22 8.87 7.12
C TYR A 243 -1.17 9.35 6.71
N LEU A 244 -1.29 9.94 5.53
CA LEU A 244 -2.57 10.26 4.92
C LEU A 244 -2.90 9.18 3.90
N THR A 245 -3.87 8.33 4.21
CA THR A 245 -4.44 7.40 3.25
C THR A 245 -5.55 8.10 2.48
N ARG A 246 -5.36 8.28 1.18
CA ARG A 246 -6.35 8.88 0.28
C ARG A 246 -7.50 7.90 0.03
N GLU A 247 -8.61 8.43 -0.46
CA GLU A 247 -9.79 7.66 -0.92
C GLU A 247 -9.44 6.62 -1.99
N THR A 248 -8.43 6.90 -2.79
CA THR A 248 -7.91 6.01 -3.83
C THR A 248 -6.97 4.93 -3.28
N GLY A 249 -6.68 4.93 -1.98
CA GLY A 249 -5.70 4.06 -1.35
C GLY A 249 -4.25 4.55 -1.44
N ARG A 250 -3.98 5.67 -2.15
CA ARG A 250 -2.64 6.28 -2.21
C ARG A 250 -2.23 6.78 -0.82
N LEU A 251 -0.96 6.60 -0.49
CA LEU A 251 -0.37 7.03 0.76
C LEU A 251 0.47 8.29 0.54
N ASN A 252 0.21 9.34 1.33
CA ASN A 252 1.06 10.51 1.47
C ASN A 252 1.66 10.53 2.88
N ILE A 253 2.91 10.97 3.02
CA ILE A 253 3.65 10.89 4.28
C ILE A 253 4.08 12.28 4.70
N PHE A 254 3.92 12.56 5.99
CA PHE A 254 4.35 13.80 6.63
C PHE A 254 5.20 13.46 7.86
N SER A 255 6.28 14.17 8.07
CA SER A 255 7.07 14.12 9.31
C SER A 255 6.59 15.20 10.28
N LEU A 256 6.58 14.86 11.56
CA LEU A 256 6.19 15.76 12.65
C LEU A 256 7.38 15.95 13.59
N ASN A 257 8.11 17.06 13.47
CA ASN A 257 9.29 17.35 14.26
C ASN A 257 9.07 18.65 15.05
N ASN A 258 9.13 18.58 16.38
CA ASN A 258 8.96 19.73 17.27
C ASN A 258 7.73 20.59 16.93
N GLY A 259 6.60 19.96 16.64
CA GLY A 259 5.36 20.63 16.26
C GLY A 259 5.30 21.10 14.81
N THR A 260 6.39 21.04 14.07
CA THR A 260 6.43 21.39 12.63
C THR A 260 6.09 20.15 11.78
N ILE A 261 5.11 20.32 10.89
CA ILE A 261 4.70 19.27 9.96
C ILE A 261 5.34 19.56 8.60
N THR A 262 6.07 18.57 8.08
CA THR A 262 6.73 18.68 6.78
C THR A 262 6.26 17.56 5.87
N ALA A 263 5.74 17.90 4.70
CA ALA A 263 5.41 16.93 3.67
C ALA A 263 6.69 16.27 3.13
N GLU A 264 6.60 15.00 2.76
CA GLU A 264 7.68 14.37 2.02
C GLU A 264 7.91 15.08 0.66
N ALA A 265 9.11 14.98 0.11
CA ALA A 265 9.50 15.78 -1.05
C ALA A 265 8.60 15.61 -2.28
N THR A 266 7.95 14.47 -2.42
CA THR A 266 7.05 14.14 -3.55
C THR A 266 5.59 14.59 -3.32
N GLU A 267 5.25 15.04 -2.13
CA GLU A 267 3.92 15.56 -1.79
C GLU A 267 3.91 17.09 -1.93
N LEU A 268 3.01 17.61 -2.76
CA LEU A 268 2.85 19.05 -2.97
C LEU A 268 1.80 19.68 -2.07
N GLY A 269 0.88 18.87 -1.54
CA GLY A 269 -0.10 19.33 -0.56
C GLY A 269 0.55 19.61 0.80
N SER A 270 -0.17 20.31 1.65
CA SER A 270 0.28 20.65 2.99
C SER A 270 -0.67 20.11 4.04
N LEU A 271 -0.14 19.73 5.19
CA LEU A 271 -0.91 19.31 6.35
C LEU A 271 -0.58 20.23 7.52
N ILE A 272 -1.59 20.78 8.16
CA ILE A 272 -1.44 21.59 9.38
C ILE A 272 -2.34 21.05 10.47
N LYS A 273 -1.95 21.31 11.73
CA LYS A 273 -2.81 21.09 12.90
C LYS A 273 -3.28 22.44 13.41
N LEU A 274 -4.59 22.60 13.54
CA LEU A 274 -5.23 23.78 14.10
C LEU A 274 -6.19 23.32 15.20
N ASP A 275 -5.91 23.70 16.44
CA ASP A 275 -6.63 23.22 17.62
C ASP A 275 -6.71 21.69 17.65
N ASN A 276 -7.92 21.14 17.73
CA ASN A 276 -8.20 19.69 17.72
C ASN A 276 -8.51 19.14 16.32
N ARG A 277 -8.06 19.81 15.25
CA ARG A 277 -8.34 19.41 13.86
C ARG A 277 -7.05 19.37 13.05
N TRP A 278 -7.06 18.52 12.05
CA TRP A 278 -6.02 18.47 11.04
C TRP A 278 -6.62 18.94 9.72
N ILE A 279 -5.89 19.77 8.98
CA ILE A 279 -6.32 20.30 7.68
C ILE A 279 -5.29 19.92 6.65
N TYR A 280 -5.68 19.09 5.71
CA TYR A 280 -4.88 18.78 4.52
C TYR A 280 -5.38 19.62 3.35
N SER A 281 -4.49 20.41 2.76
CA SER A 281 -4.74 21.19 1.53
C SER A 281 -4.03 20.52 0.37
N ALA A 282 -4.81 20.00 -0.59
CA ALA A 282 -4.31 19.28 -1.76
C ALA A 282 -3.85 20.25 -2.87
N LYS A 283 -3.06 19.74 -3.83
CA LYS A 283 -2.53 20.52 -4.97
C LYS A 283 -3.60 21.12 -5.91
N ASN A 284 -4.85 20.69 -5.79
CA ASN A 284 -6.00 21.24 -6.51
C ASN A 284 -6.81 22.23 -5.66
N ASN A 285 -6.26 22.69 -4.53
CA ASN A 285 -6.88 23.56 -3.53
C ASN A 285 -8.07 22.95 -2.78
N ASP A 286 -8.39 21.68 -2.97
CA ASP A 286 -9.35 21.01 -2.10
C ASP A 286 -8.79 20.89 -0.68
N GLN A 287 -9.64 21.10 0.31
CA GLN A 287 -9.29 20.95 1.71
C GLN A 287 -10.07 19.81 2.34
N PHE A 288 -9.34 19.01 3.11
CA PHE A 288 -9.88 17.89 3.85
C PHE A 288 -9.58 18.10 5.33
N ILE A 289 -10.63 18.13 6.14
CA ILE A 289 -10.54 18.41 7.56
C ILE A 289 -10.83 17.13 8.33
N PHE A 290 -9.92 16.81 9.25
CA PHE A 290 -10.01 15.61 10.08
C PHE A 290 -10.11 16.03 11.55
N ASN A 291 -10.74 15.17 12.37
CA ASN A 291 -10.74 15.34 13.81
C ASN A 291 -9.36 14.96 14.41
N ASP A 292 -9.24 15.08 15.73
CA ASP A 292 -8.04 14.73 16.50
C ASP A 292 -7.57 13.28 16.33
N ARG A 293 -8.49 12.36 15.99
CA ARG A 293 -8.24 10.94 15.77
C ARG A 293 -7.95 10.59 14.31
N GLY A 294 -7.92 11.59 13.42
CA GLY A 294 -7.63 11.40 11.99
C GLY A 294 -8.83 10.97 11.13
N ALA A 295 -10.05 10.96 11.66
CA ALA A 295 -11.24 10.72 10.86
C ALA A 295 -11.66 11.96 10.07
N LEU A 296 -12.01 11.81 8.79
CA LEU A 296 -12.45 12.88 7.91
C LEU A 296 -13.82 13.42 8.37
N ILE A 297 -13.90 14.72 8.70
CA ILE A 297 -15.14 15.35 9.16
C ILE A 297 -15.68 16.41 8.20
N ARG A 298 -14.84 16.90 7.26
CA ARG A 298 -15.28 17.89 6.28
C ARG A 298 -14.43 17.85 5.01
N GLN A 299 -15.07 18.12 3.88
CA GLN A 299 -14.43 18.37 2.58
C GLN A 299 -14.87 19.76 2.10
N ASN A 300 -13.92 20.63 1.79
CA ASN A 300 -14.16 21.91 1.11
C ASN A 300 -13.48 21.81 -0.26
N LEU A 301 -14.26 21.69 -1.31
CA LEU A 301 -13.73 21.54 -2.67
C LEU A 301 -13.55 22.91 -3.33
N GLN A 302 -12.55 23.05 -4.17
CA GLN A 302 -12.29 24.26 -4.97
C GLN A 302 -13.51 24.71 -5.79
N SER A 303 -14.36 23.77 -6.18
CA SER A 303 -15.62 24.03 -6.88
C SER A 303 -16.67 24.80 -6.03
N GLY A 304 -16.42 25.02 -4.73
CA GLY A 304 -17.36 25.59 -3.78
C GLY A 304 -18.30 24.58 -3.11
N VAL A 305 -18.20 23.30 -3.47
CA VAL A 305 -18.91 22.23 -2.76
C VAL A 305 -18.29 22.03 -1.38
N GLN A 306 -19.10 22.06 -0.34
CA GLN A 306 -18.70 21.74 1.02
C GLN A 306 -19.51 20.53 1.50
N ARG A 307 -18.83 19.55 2.10
CA ARG A 307 -19.48 18.37 2.68
C ARG A 307 -19.07 18.21 4.13
N SER A 308 -20.04 17.97 4.99
CA SER A 308 -19.83 17.62 6.40
C SER A 308 -20.07 16.13 6.59
N ILE A 309 -19.21 15.47 7.34
CA ILE A 309 -19.26 14.03 7.59
C ILE A 309 -19.35 13.82 9.11
N SER A 310 -20.35 13.07 9.54
CA SER A 310 -20.51 12.63 10.93
C SER A 310 -20.61 11.11 10.98
N TYR A 311 -20.23 10.53 12.12
CA TYR A 311 -20.13 9.10 12.33
C TYR A 311 -21.01 8.64 13.48
N SER A 312 -21.71 7.54 13.30
CA SER A 312 -22.46 6.86 14.37
C SER A 312 -22.32 5.35 14.18
N GLN A 313 -21.60 4.70 15.07
CA GLN A 313 -21.28 3.27 14.95
C GLN A 313 -20.57 2.96 13.61
N ASN A 314 -21.17 2.13 12.77
CA ASN A 314 -20.68 1.75 11.45
C ASN A 314 -21.29 2.58 10.30
N LYS A 315 -21.94 3.72 10.61
CA LYS A 315 -22.58 4.59 9.64
C LYS A 315 -21.88 5.93 9.53
N LEU A 316 -21.82 6.45 8.31
CA LEU A 316 -21.46 7.82 7.98
C LEU A 316 -22.70 8.56 7.50
N PHE A 317 -22.84 9.80 7.95
CA PHE A 317 -23.83 10.73 7.42
C PHE A 317 -23.10 11.89 6.74
N VAL A 318 -23.31 12.03 5.46
CA VAL A 318 -22.72 13.09 4.65
C VAL A 318 -23.81 14.07 4.25
N THR A 319 -23.58 15.34 4.50
CA THR A 319 -24.45 16.44 4.07
C THR A 319 -23.63 17.48 3.32
N ASP A 320 -24.17 18.05 2.26
CA ASP A 320 -23.50 19.12 1.53
C ASP A 320 -24.19 20.48 1.72
N ASN A 321 -23.54 21.54 1.23
CA ASN A 321 -24.06 22.90 1.31
C ASN A 321 -25.25 23.21 0.39
N PHE A 322 -25.71 22.22 -0.41
CA PHE A 322 -26.90 22.31 -1.24
C PHE A 322 -28.12 21.58 -0.63
N GLY A 323 -27.95 21.00 0.56
CA GLY A 323 -28.98 20.26 1.28
C GLY A 323 -29.14 18.81 0.83
N ASN A 324 -28.20 18.26 0.07
CA ASN A 324 -28.20 16.83 -0.24
C ASN A 324 -27.65 16.05 0.95
N SER A 325 -28.15 14.81 1.12
CA SER A 325 -27.71 13.91 2.19
C SER A 325 -27.48 12.49 1.68
N LEU A 326 -26.53 11.83 2.31
CA LEU A 326 -26.17 10.43 2.09
C LEU A 326 -25.93 9.75 3.43
N GLU A 327 -26.59 8.63 3.66
CA GLU A 327 -26.25 7.67 4.71
C GLU A 327 -25.46 6.54 4.07
N LEU A 328 -24.27 6.24 4.59
CA LEU A 328 -23.40 5.16 4.14
C LEU A 328 -23.12 4.24 5.32
N THR A 329 -23.35 2.94 5.15
CA THR A 329 -22.94 1.91 6.12
C THR A 329 -21.65 1.27 5.63
N GLN A 330 -20.69 1.06 6.54
CA GLN A 330 -19.40 0.47 6.24
C GLN A 330 -19.00 -0.60 7.26
N ASP A 331 -18.07 -1.48 6.87
CA ASP A 331 -17.46 -2.43 7.77
C ASP A 331 -16.32 -1.80 8.58
N GLU A 332 -15.66 -2.61 9.39
CA GLU A 332 -14.48 -2.20 10.19
C GLU A 332 -13.25 -1.84 9.33
N ASN A 333 -13.22 -2.25 8.05
CA ASN A 333 -12.18 -1.92 7.07
C ASN A 333 -12.49 -0.64 6.29
N ASN A 334 -13.60 0.02 6.62
CA ASN A 334 -14.19 1.13 5.86
C ASN A 334 -14.60 0.71 4.42
N GLN A 335 -14.91 -0.57 4.19
CA GLN A 335 -15.53 -1.00 2.94
C GLN A 335 -17.03 -0.70 3.01
N PRO A 336 -17.64 -0.12 1.97
CA PRO A 336 -19.06 0.20 1.99
C PRO A 336 -19.90 -1.07 1.99
N LEU A 337 -20.91 -1.15 2.87
CA LEU A 337 -21.89 -2.23 2.92
C LEU A 337 -23.22 -1.85 2.25
N GLY A 338 -23.50 -0.57 2.19
CA GLY A 338 -24.68 -0.02 1.52
C GLY A 338 -24.82 1.46 1.75
N PHE A 339 -25.66 2.10 0.96
CA PHE A 339 -25.94 3.52 1.11
C PHE A 339 -27.39 3.86 0.80
N ARG A 340 -27.84 5.01 1.30
CA ARG A 340 -29.13 5.59 0.98
C ARG A 340 -29.00 7.09 0.79
N SER A 341 -29.59 7.58 -0.29
CA SER A 341 -29.82 8.98 -0.61
C SER A 341 -31.32 9.19 -0.85
N SER A 342 -31.77 10.42 -1.17
CA SER A 342 -33.19 10.74 -1.38
C SER A 342 -33.89 9.89 -2.45
N SER A 343 -33.19 9.46 -3.50
CA SER A 343 -33.77 8.75 -4.65
C SER A 343 -32.99 7.50 -5.06
N VAL A 344 -31.82 7.27 -4.47
CA VAL A 344 -30.93 6.16 -4.82
C VAL A 344 -30.52 5.43 -3.56
N GLU A 345 -30.59 4.12 -3.61
CA GLU A 345 -30.02 3.26 -2.58
C GLU A 345 -29.11 2.21 -3.21
N GLY A 346 -28.11 1.78 -2.48
CA GLY A 346 -27.17 0.75 -2.90
C GLY A 346 -26.89 -0.25 -1.80
N ARG A 347 -26.68 -1.49 -2.23
CA ARG A 347 -26.29 -2.59 -1.37
C ARG A 347 -25.07 -3.30 -1.96
N TYR A 348 -24.18 -3.72 -1.09
CA TYR A 348 -22.95 -4.41 -1.44
C TYR A 348 -22.87 -5.73 -0.67
N ASP A 349 -22.78 -6.83 -1.41
CA ASP A 349 -22.66 -8.16 -0.84
C ASP A 349 -21.19 -8.60 -0.92
N TYR A 350 -20.68 -9.08 0.22
CA TYR A 350 -19.30 -9.54 0.36
C TYR A 350 -19.27 -11.05 0.61
N SER A 351 -18.20 -11.69 0.15
CA SER A 351 -17.92 -13.08 0.50
C SER A 351 -17.54 -13.19 1.99
N THR A 352 -17.51 -14.41 2.50
CA THR A 352 -17.05 -14.70 3.89
C THR A 352 -15.61 -14.27 4.13
N SER A 353 -14.79 -14.15 3.09
CA SER A 353 -13.39 -13.70 3.12
C SER A 353 -13.21 -12.21 2.82
N GLY A 354 -14.32 -11.44 2.74
CA GLY A 354 -14.32 -9.98 2.67
C GLY A 354 -14.12 -9.39 1.27
N GLN A 355 -14.30 -10.17 0.18
CA GLN A 355 -14.31 -9.65 -1.19
C GLN A 355 -15.71 -9.18 -1.58
N LEU A 356 -15.80 -8.02 -2.22
CA LEU A 356 -17.04 -7.54 -2.82
C LEU A 356 -17.42 -8.41 -4.00
N ILE A 357 -18.50 -9.19 -3.89
CA ILE A 357 -18.95 -10.08 -4.95
C ILE A 357 -20.12 -9.51 -5.78
N LYS A 358 -20.85 -8.55 -5.21
CA LYS A 358 -22.03 -7.99 -5.89
C LYS A 358 -22.30 -6.56 -5.41
N SER A 359 -22.63 -5.67 -6.34
CA SER A 359 -23.25 -4.39 -6.05
C SER A 359 -24.64 -4.33 -6.70
N GLN A 360 -25.60 -3.80 -5.97
CA GLN A 360 -26.96 -3.56 -6.46
C GLN A 360 -27.33 -2.11 -6.16
N ILE A 361 -27.59 -1.34 -7.21
CA ILE A 361 -27.97 0.07 -7.12
C ILE A 361 -29.41 0.21 -7.59
N THR A 362 -30.26 0.78 -6.77
CA THR A 362 -31.68 0.97 -7.04
C THR A 362 -31.99 2.46 -7.19
N LEU A 363 -32.49 2.85 -8.34
CA LEU A 363 -32.96 4.19 -8.65
C LEU A 363 -34.45 4.12 -9.02
N ASN A 364 -35.30 4.82 -8.29
CA ASN A 364 -36.74 4.86 -8.53
C ASN A 364 -37.38 3.46 -8.65
N GLY A 365 -36.96 2.51 -7.82
CA GLY A 365 -37.44 1.14 -7.81
C GLY A 365 -36.81 0.22 -8.87
N ILE A 366 -35.97 0.73 -9.76
CA ILE A 366 -35.27 -0.07 -10.77
C ILE A 366 -33.88 -0.41 -10.26
N SER A 367 -33.62 -1.70 -10.09
CA SER A 367 -32.33 -2.21 -9.63
C SER A 367 -31.42 -2.59 -10.78
N LYS A 368 -30.15 -2.19 -10.68
CA LYS A 368 -29.05 -2.60 -11.55
C LYS A 368 -28.03 -3.36 -10.73
N THR A 369 -27.55 -4.48 -11.24
CA THR A 369 -26.63 -5.37 -10.51
C THR A 369 -25.35 -5.55 -11.30
N ARG A 370 -24.21 -5.47 -10.62
CA ARG A 370 -22.87 -5.86 -11.10
C ARG A 370 -22.32 -6.97 -10.25
N LEU A 371 -21.57 -7.91 -10.87
CA LEU A 371 -20.88 -8.99 -10.18
C LEU A 371 -19.37 -8.80 -10.32
N TYR A 372 -18.65 -9.11 -9.26
CA TYR A 372 -17.19 -9.01 -9.16
C TYR A 372 -16.63 -10.42 -8.94
N HIS A 373 -15.62 -10.79 -9.73
CA HIS A 373 -15.07 -12.13 -9.76
C HIS A 373 -13.67 -12.13 -9.18
N TYR A 374 -13.36 -13.15 -8.37
CA TYR A 374 -12.08 -13.35 -7.68
C TYR A 374 -11.69 -14.81 -7.86
N GLU A 375 -11.14 -15.15 -9.02
CA GLU A 375 -10.94 -16.52 -9.50
C GLU A 375 -9.44 -16.91 -9.52
N ASP A 376 -8.58 -16.06 -8.93
CA ASP A 376 -7.17 -16.35 -8.80
C ASP A 376 -6.93 -17.37 -7.69
N GLU A 377 -6.34 -18.51 -8.02
CA GLU A 377 -6.15 -19.64 -7.09
C GLU A 377 -5.11 -19.34 -5.99
N HIS A 378 -4.16 -18.44 -6.25
CA HIS A 378 -3.07 -18.11 -5.34
C HIS A 378 -3.45 -16.95 -4.40
N ASN A 379 -4.28 -16.03 -4.89
CA ASN A 379 -4.69 -14.88 -4.11
C ASN A 379 -6.16 -14.50 -4.36
N PRO A 380 -7.09 -15.02 -3.53
CA PRO A 380 -8.53 -14.80 -3.70
C PRO A 380 -8.99 -13.34 -3.50
N ARG A 381 -8.08 -12.40 -3.28
CA ARG A 381 -8.38 -10.97 -3.19
C ARG A 381 -8.16 -10.21 -4.49
N LEU A 382 -7.63 -10.87 -5.51
CA LEU A 382 -7.38 -10.28 -6.83
C LEU A 382 -8.66 -10.28 -7.66
N LEU A 383 -9.09 -9.09 -8.05
CA LEU A 383 -10.26 -8.91 -8.93
C LEU A 383 -9.91 -9.41 -10.32
N THR A 384 -10.50 -10.53 -10.74
CA THR A 384 -10.23 -11.18 -12.03
C THR A 384 -11.25 -10.85 -13.09
N GLY A 385 -12.41 -10.30 -12.70
CA GLY A 385 -13.43 -9.95 -13.68
C GLY A 385 -14.58 -9.13 -13.13
N LEU A 386 -15.32 -8.52 -14.04
CA LEU A 386 -16.52 -7.74 -13.78
C LEU A 386 -17.61 -8.12 -14.76
N THR A 387 -18.79 -8.49 -14.25
CA THR A 387 -20.00 -8.69 -15.04
C THR A 387 -20.90 -7.46 -14.89
N ASP A 388 -21.27 -6.85 -16.01
CA ASP A 388 -22.09 -5.64 -16.06
C ASP A 388 -23.60 -5.92 -15.80
N GLU A 389 -24.40 -4.86 -15.84
CA GLU A 389 -25.83 -4.91 -15.56
C GLU A 389 -26.66 -5.68 -16.62
N ARG A 390 -26.02 -6.04 -17.75
CA ARG A 390 -26.62 -6.87 -18.83
C ARG A 390 -26.28 -8.35 -18.64
N GLY A 391 -25.50 -8.70 -17.62
CA GLY A 391 -25.02 -10.05 -17.39
C GLY A 391 -23.84 -10.46 -18.27
N ILE A 392 -23.19 -9.49 -18.91
CA ILE A 392 -22.01 -9.73 -19.77
C ILE A 392 -20.75 -9.54 -18.94
N ARG A 393 -19.81 -10.50 -19.01
CA ARG A 393 -18.47 -10.32 -18.44
C ARG A 393 -17.75 -9.22 -19.22
N PHE A 394 -17.88 -8.00 -18.70
CA PHE A 394 -17.42 -6.78 -19.37
C PHE A 394 -15.91 -6.65 -19.39
N ALA A 395 -15.23 -7.09 -18.32
CA ALA A 395 -13.79 -6.99 -18.20
C ALA A 395 -13.19 -8.22 -17.51
N THR A 396 -11.97 -8.58 -17.92
CA THR A 396 -11.20 -9.71 -17.35
C THR A 396 -9.74 -9.28 -17.13
N TRP A 397 -9.17 -9.73 -16.01
CA TRP A 397 -7.76 -9.51 -15.63
C TRP A 397 -7.12 -10.83 -15.21
N SER A 398 -5.82 -10.97 -15.46
CA SER A 398 -5.00 -12.05 -14.90
C SER A 398 -3.78 -11.49 -14.19
N TYR A 399 -3.21 -12.33 -13.32
CA TYR A 399 -2.11 -11.93 -12.44
C TYR A 399 -1.00 -12.98 -12.48
N ASP A 400 0.22 -12.57 -12.13
CA ASP A 400 1.33 -13.48 -11.91
C ASP A 400 1.36 -13.95 -10.43
N ASP A 401 2.29 -14.88 -10.14
CA ASP A 401 2.47 -15.45 -8.78
C ASP A 401 2.85 -14.40 -7.71
N GLN A 402 3.23 -13.19 -8.13
CA GLN A 402 3.50 -12.07 -7.24
C GLN A 402 2.27 -11.15 -7.05
N GLY A 403 1.13 -11.51 -7.64
CA GLY A 403 -0.11 -10.74 -7.59
C GLY A 403 -0.07 -9.46 -8.44
N ARG A 404 0.86 -9.35 -9.40
CA ARG A 404 0.93 -8.25 -10.34
C ARG A 404 0.04 -8.56 -11.54
N ALA A 405 -0.77 -7.60 -11.95
CA ALA A 405 -1.63 -7.76 -13.13
C ALA A 405 -0.78 -7.89 -14.40
N ILE A 406 -1.00 -8.96 -15.17
CA ILE A 406 -0.27 -9.29 -16.40
C ILE A 406 -1.14 -9.19 -17.65
N SER A 407 -2.45 -9.07 -17.51
CA SER A 407 -3.34 -8.81 -18.64
C SER A 407 -4.59 -8.07 -18.24
N SER A 408 -5.18 -7.37 -19.20
CA SER A 408 -6.56 -6.91 -19.13
C SER A 408 -7.20 -6.96 -20.51
N GLU A 409 -8.51 -7.23 -20.54
CA GLU A 409 -9.32 -7.18 -21.77
C GLU A 409 -10.77 -6.87 -21.45
N HIS A 410 -11.47 -6.26 -22.41
CA HIS A 410 -12.92 -6.16 -22.41
C HIS A 410 -13.56 -7.37 -23.10
N ALA A 411 -14.90 -7.47 -23.01
CA ALA A 411 -15.67 -8.53 -23.65
C ALA A 411 -15.29 -8.70 -25.14
N GLY A 412 -15.06 -9.93 -25.55
CA GLY A 412 -14.64 -10.25 -26.93
C GLY A 412 -13.15 -9.98 -27.21
N GLY A 413 -12.31 -9.76 -26.18
CA GLY A 413 -10.88 -9.53 -26.35
C GLY A 413 -10.52 -8.10 -26.76
N MET A 414 -11.50 -7.18 -26.72
CA MET A 414 -11.28 -5.77 -27.07
C MET A 414 -10.35 -5.08 -26.07
N GLU A 415 -9.53 -4.15 -26.56
CA GLU A 415 -8.56 -3.38 -25.77
C GLU A 415 -7.63 -4.28 -24.95
N LYS A 416 -7.35 -5.48 -25.46
CA LYS A 416 -6.47 -6.43 -24.78
C LYS A 416 -5.07 -5.88 -24.66
N ILE A 417 -4.52 -5.95 -23.46
CA ILE A 417 -3.10 -5.75 -23.21
C ILE A 417 -2.50 -6.95 -22.50
N GLN A 418 -1.24 -7.23 -22.82
CA GLN A 418 -0.41 -8.21 -22.11
C GLN A 418 0.82 -7.51 -21.55
N ILE A 419 1.20 -7.86 -20.33
CA ILE A 419 2.25 -7.18 -19.58
C ILE A 419 3.29 -8.21 -19.12
N VAL A 420 4.56 -7.90 -19.36
CA VAL A 420 5.69 -8.71 -18.90
C VAL A 420 6.60 -7.83 -18.05
N TYR A 421 6.82 -8.23 -16.80
CA TYR A 421 7.76 -7.59 -15.88
C TYR A 421 9.13 -8.22 -16.08
N ASN A 422 10.06 -7.46 -16.66
CA ASN A 422 11.38 -7.96 -17.02
C ASN A 422 12.34 -7.97 -15.82
N ASN A 423 13.34 -8.85 -15.85
CA ASN A 423 14.34 -8.99 -14.79
C ASN A 423 15.21 -7.73 -14.59
N ASP A 424 15.28 -6.83 -15.58
CA ASP A 424 16.00 -5.55 -15.49
C ASP A 424 15.15 -4.42 -14.86
N GLY A 425 13.96 -4.76 -14.33
CA GLY A 425 13.02 -3.81 -13.73
C GLY A 425 12.22 -2.99 -14.74
N SER A 426 12.34 -3.24 -16.02
CA SER A 426 11.48 -2.65 -17.05
C SER A 426 10.20 -3.47 -17.22
N THR A 427 9.18 -2.86 -17.83
CA THR A 427 7.91 -3.54 -18.15
C THR A 427 7.66 -3.46 -19.64
N THR A 428 7.32 -4.59 -20.24
CA THR A 428 6.92 -4.69 -21.64
C THR A 428 5.41 -4.84 -21.72
N VAL A 429 4.76 -4.01 -22.53
CA VAL A 429 3.32 -4.03 -22.75
C VAL A 429 3.05 -4.28 -24.24
N THR A 430 2.24 -5.28 -24.52
CA THR A 430 1.77 -5.60 -25.88
C THR A 430 0.29 -5.29 -25.96
N ASN A 431 -0.13 -4.47 -26.90
CA ASN A 431 -1.54 -4.14 -27.12
C ASN A 431 -2.24 -5.20 -28.00
N GLU A 432 -3.54 -5.03 -28.21
CA GLU A 432 -4.36 -5.95 -29.01
C GLU A 432 -3.91 -6.13 -30.48
N LEU A 433 -3.23 -5.11 -31.02
CA LEU A 433 -2.67 -5.15 -32.39
C LEU A 433 -1.27 -5.78 -32.46
N GLY A 434 -0.75 -6.32 -31.34
CA GLY A 434 0.59 -6.91 -31.25
C GLY A 434 1.72 -5.88 -31.16
N LYS A 435 1.41 -4.58 -31.00
CA LYS A 435 2.42 -3.53 -30.84
C LYS A 435 3.02 -3.59 -29.44
N VAL A 436 4.35 -3.52 -29.40
CA VAL A 436 5.15 -3.67 -28.16
C VAL A 436 5.71 -2.35 -27.72
N THR A 437 5.48 -2.00 -26.47
CA THR A 437 6.05 -0.81 -25.80
C THR A 437 6.78 -1.24 -24.54
N ARG A 438 7.99 -0.77 -24.34
CA ARG A 438 8.80 -1.04 -23.16
C ARG A 438 8.93 0.22 -22.32
N TYR A 439 8.60 0.10 -21.03
CA TYR A 439 8.69 1.17 -20.04
C TYR A 439 9.87 0.91 -19.11
N ARG A 440 10.69 1.93 -18.86
CA ARG A 440 11.76 1.91 -17.86
C ARG A 440 11.42 2.86 -16.73
N PHE A 441 11.73 2.44 -15.51
CA PHE A 441 11.37 3.17 -14.31
C PHE A 441 12.58 3.51 -13.46
N GLN A 442 12.43 4.57 -12.67
CA GLN A 442 13.33 4.96 -11.60
C GLN A 442 12.50 5.14 -10.32
N ASN A 443 12.97 4.59 -9.22
CA ASN A 443 12.39 4.86 -7.92
C ASN A 443 12.91 6.19 -7.38
N LEU A 444 11.99 7.12 -7.13
CA LEU A 444 12.27 8.42 -6.54
C LEU A 444 11.45 8.56 -5.25
N GLN A 445 12.09 8.33 -4.11
CA GLN A 445 11.47 8.42 -2.79
C GLN A 445 10.19 7.59 -2.65
N GLY A 446 10.20 6.38 -3.20
CA GLY A 446 9.06 5.46 -3.19
C GLY A 446 8.06 5.63 -4.33
N LEU A 447 8.18 6.67 -5.17
CA LEU A 447 7.41 6.79 -6.40
C LEU A 447 8.18 6.17 -7.58
N GLN A 448 7.48 5.34 -8.34
CA GLN A 448 7.99 4.83 -9.61
C GLN A 448 7.72 5.87 -10.72
N ARG A 449 8.80 6.38 -11.30
CA ARG A 449 8.73 7.37 -12.39
C ARG A 449 9.25 6.76 -13.68
N ILE A 450 8.53 6.96 -14.79
CA ILE A 450 8.97 6.53 -16.12
C ILE A 450 10.17 7.38 -16.55
N ILE A 451 11.30 6.74 -16.81
CA ILE A 451 12.49 7.42 -17.37
C ILE A 451 12.64 7.20 -18.88
N ALA A 452 12.01 6.17 -19.43
CA ALA A 452 11.97 5.95 -20.88
C ALA A 452 10.72 5.17 -21.30
N ILE A 453 10.20 5.52 -22.46
CA ILE A 453 9.19 4.78 -23.22
C ILE A 453 9.85 4.42 -24.55
N ILE A 454 9.87 3.13 -24.91
CA ILE A 454 10.54 2.62 -26.11
C ILE A 454 9.51 1.80 -26.89
N GLY A 455 9.25 2.14 -28.14
CA GLY A 455 8.31 1.44 -29.01
C GLY A 455 7.18 2.33 -29.54
N GLU A 456 6.03 1.73 -29.82
CA GLU A 456 4.91 2.40 -30.48
C GLU A 456 4.19 3.44 -29.59
N PRO A 457 3.71 4.55 -30.17
CA PRO A 457 2.89 5.51 -29.45
C PRO A 457 1.60 4.89 -28.91
N SER A 458 1.13 5.38 -27.79
CA SER A 458 -0.18 5.05 -27.21
C SER A 458 -1.14 6.25 -27.31
N VAL A 459 -2.43 6.01 -27.10
CA VAL A 459 -3.46 7.06 -27.07
C VAL A 459 -3.14 8.11 -26.00
N ASP A 460 -2.70 7.66 -24.82
CA ASP A 460 -2.40 8.54 -23.68
C ASP A 460 -1.03 9.22 -23.78
N CYS A 461 -0.11 8.62 -24.56
CA CYS A 461 1.24 9.14 -24.79
C CYS A 461 1.64 8.92 -26.26
N PRO A 462 1.28 9.82 -27.16
CA PRO A 462 1.50 9.64 -28.60
C PRO A 462 2.98 9.69 -29.03
N SER A 463 3.90 10.01 -28.12
CA SER A 463 5.34 10.01 -28.37
C SER A 463 5.99 8.72 -27.91
N SER A 464 6.41 7.86 -28.86
CA SER A 464 7.27 6.70 -28.58
C SER A 464 8.74 7.12 -28.48
N ASN A 465 9.62 6.25 -27.94
CA ASN A 465 11.05 6.50 -27.74
C ASN A 465 11.36 7.80 -26.98
N SER A 466 10.50 8.16 -26.05
CA SER A 466 10.66 9.32 -25.20
C SER A 466 11.52 9.01 -23.98
N SER A 467 12.28 10.02 -23.52
CA SER A 467 13.03 9.92 -22.26
C SER A 467 12.71 11.07 -21.32
N PHE A 468 12.85 10.83 -20.03
CA PHE A 468 12.43 11.75 -18.98
C PHE A 468 13.46 11.81 -17.87
N THR A 469 13.69 12.99 -17.33
CA THR A 469 14.48 13.19 -16.11
C THR A 469 13.64 13.91 -15.06
N TYR A 470 14.02 13.75 -13.80
CA TYR A 470 13.25 14.31 -12.69
C TYR A 470 14.14 15.06 -11.71
N THR A 471 13.56 16.03 -11.03
CA THR A 471 14.16 16.67 -9.85
C THR A 471 14.23 15.69 -8.67
N SER A 472 14.99 16.03 -7.64
CA SER A 472 15.02 15.27 -6.38
C SER A 472 13.65 15.14 -5.70
N ARG A 473 12.71 16.03 -6.04
CA ARG A 473 11.30 15.99 -5.58
C ARG A 473 10.38 15.17 -6.48
N GLY A 474 10.92 14.44 -7.47
CA GLY A 474 10.14 13.62 -8.37
C GLY A 474 9.31 14.39 -9.42
N GLN A 475 9.58 15.68 -9.62
CA GLN A 475 8.96 16.51 -10.65
C GLN A 475 9.72 16.37 -11.96
N LEU A 476 9.03 16.46 -13.10
CA LEU A 476 9.63 16.34 -14.42
C LEU A 476 10.63 17.47 -14.66
N ALA A 477 11.93 17.16 -14.78
CA ALA A 477 12.97 18.13 -15.06
C ALA A 477 13.19 18.33 -16.57
N SER A 478 13.11 17.24 -17.35
CA SER A 478 13.14 17.31 -18.80
C SER A 478 12.39 16.17 -19.46
N LYS A 479 11.94 16.42 -20.68
CA LYS A 479 11.36 15.44 -21.60
C LYS A 479 12.05 15.58 -22.95
N ARG A 480 12.47 14.45 -23.51
CA ARG A 480 12.91 14.36 -24.92
C ARG A 480 11.92 13.47 -25.66
N ASP A 481 11.32 13.99 -26.73
CA ASP A 481 10.40 13.21 -27.57
C ASP A 481 11.15 12.31 -28.56
N ASN A 482 10.42 11.51 -29.35
CA ASN A 482 10.99 10.60 -30.34
C ASN A 482 11.66 11.32 -31.53
N ASN A 483 11.39 12.61 -31.75
CA ASN A 483 12.04 13.45 -32.74
C ASN A 483 13.32 14.14 -32.20
N GLY A 484 13.64 13.88 -30.91
CA GLY A 484 14.79 14.47 -30.24
C GLY A 484 14.56 15.88 -29.68
N ASN A 485 13.33 16.43 -29.78
CA ASN A 485 13.02 17.73 -29.22
C ASN A 485 13.08 17.66 -27.68
N LEU A 486 13.83 18.60 -27.11
CA LEU A 486 14.01 18.72 -25.67
C LEU A 486 13.06 19.77 -25.10
N THR A 487 12.30 19.39 -24.06
CA THR A 487 11.58 20.34 -23.21
C THR A 487 12.16 20.29 -21.80
N THR A 488 12.47 21.44 -21.21
CA THR A 488 12.98 21.56 -19.83
C THR A 488 12.00 22.30 -18.95
N TYR A 489 12.01 22.01 -17.65
CA TYR A 489 11.07 22.54 -16.68
C TYR A 489 11.79 23.09 -15.45
N GLN A 490 11.27 24.17 -14.88
CA GLN A 490 11.73 24.76 -13.63
C GLN A 490 10.57 24.94 -12.66
N TYR A 491 10.87 24.85 -11.37
CA TYR A 491 9.87 24.86 -10.31
C TYR A 491 10.29 25.79 -9.17
N ASN A 492 9.31 26.40 -8.52
CA ASN A 492 9.54 27.16 -7.29
C ASN A 492 9.64 26.23 -6.06
N ALA A 493 9.86 26.80 -4.88
CA ALA A 493 9.96 26.08 -3.62
C ALA A 493 8.67 25.31 -3.26
N ARG A 494 7.50 25.77 -3.73
CA ARG A 494 6.21 25.07 -3.55
C ARG A 494 6.02 23.91 -4.51
N GLY A 495 6.95 23.72 -5.47
CA GLY A 495 6.85 22.67 -6.47
C GLY A 495 5.95 23.00 -7.66
N LEU A 496 5.66 24.27 -7.88
CA LEU A 496 4.87 24.73 -9.01
C LEU A 496 5.78 25.09 -10.19
N GLU A 497 5.41 24.67 -11.40
CA GLU A 497 6.15 24.96 -12.63
C GLU A 497 6.17 26.47 -12.88
N THR A 498 7.36 27.08 -12.81
CA THR A 498 7.55 28.51 -13.07
C THR A 498 7.99 28.79 -14.48
N SER A 499 8.60 27.81 -15.13
CA SER A 499 9.06 27.95 -16.50
C SER A 499 9.12 26.59 -17.18
N ARG A 500 8.78 26.55 -18.46
CA ARG A 500 9.17 25.47 -19.37
C ARG A 500 9.71 26.03 -20.66
N THR A 501 10.75 25.43 -21.21
CA THR A 501 11.32 25.77 -22.51
C THR A 501 11.16 24.59 -23.45
N GLU A 502 10.32 24.74 -24.45
CA GLU A 502 10.08 23.78 -25.53
C GLU A 502 11.16 23.96 -26.61
N ALA A 503 11.54 22.88 -27.29
CA ALA A 503 12.65 22.86 -28.28
C ALA A 503 13.95 23.46 -27.72
N ALA A 504 14.25 23.24 -26.45
CA ALA A 504 15.41 23.80 -25.76
C ALA A 504 16.72 23.46 -26.47
N GLY A 505 17.60 24.46 -26.58
CA GLY A 505 18.88 24.33 -27.29
C GLY A 505 18.80 24.47 -28.82
N THR A 506 17.65 24.86 -29.36
CA THR A 506 17.46 25.10 -30.79
C THR A 506 17.08 26.56 -31.07
N PRO A 507 17.21 27.07 -32.32
CA PRO A 507 16.71 28.39 -32.68
C PRO A 507 15.19 28.56 -32.54
N GLN A 508 14.44 27.46 -32.47
CA GLN A 508 12.98 27.43 -32.28
C GLN A 508 12.58 27.35 -30.80
N ALA A 509 13.53 27.51 -29.89
CA ALA A 509 13.25 27.43 -28.44
C ALA A 509 12.17 28.45 -28.03
N ARG A 510 11.15 27.94 -27.32
CA ARG A 510 10.02 28.72 -26.83
C ARG A 510 9.89 28.56 -25.32
N THR A 511 10.01 29.66 -24.59
CA THR A 511 9.88 29.66 -23.16
C THR A 511 8.50 30.20 -22.73
N ILE A 512 7.84 29.46 -21.87
CA ILE A 512 6.58 29.81 -21.24
C ILE A 512 6.86 29.96 -19.74
N THR A 513 6.45 31.08 -19.15
CA THR A 513 6.58 31.31 -17.70
C THR A 513 5.22 31.44 -17.03
N THR A 514 5.14 30.98 -15.79
CA THR A 514 3.91 31.03 -14.99
C THR A 514 4.21 31.67 -13.63
N ASP A 515 3.48 32.74 -13.31
CA ASP A 515 3.43 33.32 -11.98
C ASP A 515 2.23 32.75 -11.23
N TRP A 516 2.43 32.40 -9.98
CA TRP A 516 1.46 31.69 -9.16
C TRP A 516 0.91 32.55 -8.03
N HIS A 517 -0.34 32.31 -7.68
CA HIS A 517 -0.96 32.89 -6.49
C HIS A 517 -0.11 32.57 -5.24
N PRO A 518 0.08 33.51 -4.30
CA PRO A 518 0.98 33.33 -3.15
C PRO A 518 0.69 32.08 -2.30
N THR A 519 -0.58 31.77 -2.10
CA THR A 519 -1.03 30.67 -1.22
C THR A 519 -1.73 29.53 -1.97
N LEU A 520 -2.48 29.83 -3.03
CA LEU A 520 -3.24 28.84 -3.80
C LEU A 520 -2.41 28.26 -4.96
N PHE A 521 -2.81 27.10 -5.43
CA PHE A 521 -2.23 26.44 -6.61
C PHE A 521 -2.93 26.93 -7.88
N LEU A 522 -2.94 28.26 -8.08
CA LEU A 522 -3.61 28.93 -9.19
C LEU A 522 -2.63 29.85 -9.91
N PRO A 523 -2.53 29.80 -11.25
CA PRO A 523 -1.70 30.72 -12.01
C PRO A 523 -2.33 32.13 -11.99
N VAL A 524 -1.56 33.16 -11.74
CA VAL A 524 -2.02 34.55 -11.84
C VAL A 524 -1.60 35.19 -13.15
N GLN A 525 -0.51 34.73 -13.76
CA GLN A 525 -0.07 35.14 -15.08
C GLN A 525 0.62 33.97 -15.79
N VAL A 526 0.32 33.80 -17.07
CA VAL A 526 1.06 32.93 -18.00
C VAL A 526 1.58 33.80 -19.12
N SER A 527 2.91 33.78 -19.32
CA SER A 527 3.59 34.54 -20.39
C SER A 527 4.17 33.58 -21.42
N GLU A 528 3.76 33.74 -22.66
CA GLU A 528 4.23 33.01 -23.83
C GLU A 528 4.90 34.01 -24.82
N PRO A 529 5.71 33.55 -25.74
CA PRO A 529 6.16 34.43 -26.84
C PRO A 529 4.96 35.05 -27.57
N GLY A 530 4.84 36.38 -27.52
CA GLY A 530 3.76 37.13 -28.19
C GLY A 530 2.42 37.19 -27.42
N ARG A 531 2.26 36.55 -26.27
CA ARG A 531 1.00 36.58 -25.51
C ARG A 531 1.22 36.56 -24.00
N ILE A 532 0.46 37.37 -23.26
CA ILE A 532 0.38 37.31 -21.80
C ILE A 532 -1.08 37.15 -21.42
N THR A 533 -1.37 36.14 -20.61
CA THR A 533 -2.70 35.87 -20.02
C THR A 533 -2.62 36.13 -18.53
N ARG A 534 -3.51 36.97 -17.98
CA ARG A 534 -3.64 37.25 -16.56
C ARG A 534 -4.99 36.73 -16.05
N TYR A 535 -4.97 36.12 -14.88
CA TYR A 535 -6.16 35.54 -14.23
C TYR A 535 -6.46 36.29 -12.96
N GLN A 536 -7.76 36.48 -12.68
CA GLN A 536 -8.29 37.07 -11.46
C GLN A 536 -9.11 36.04 -10.72
N TYR A 537 -9.02 36.05 -9.40
CA TYR A 537 -9.72 35.11 -8.53
C TYR A 537 -10.36 35.84 -7.36
N ASP A 538 -11.47 35.30 -6.86
CA ASP A 538 -12.04 35.73 -5.57
C ASP A 538 -11.26 35.14 -4.38
N ALA A 539 -11.72 35.47 -3.16
CA ALA A 539 -11.07 35.01 -1.92
C ALA A 539 -11.10 33.48 -1.75
N GLU A 540 -12.05 32.81 -2.39
CA GLU A 540 -12.20 31.37 -2.39
C GLU A 540 -11.41 30.69 -3.52
N GLY A 541 -10.72 31.47 -4.37
CA GLY A 541 -9.94 30.98 -5.49
C GLY A 541 -10.75 30.62 -6.74
N ARG A 542 -12.00 31.10 -6.83
CA ARG A 542 -12.81 30.91 -8.03
C ARG A 542 -12.44 31.98 -9.06
N LYS A 543 -12.22 31.59 -10.31
CA LYS A 543 -11.86 32.51 -11.38
C LYS A 543 -12.97 33.52 -11.65
N THR A 544 -12.64 34.80 -11.52
CA THR A 544 -13.56 35.93 -11.74
C THR A 544 -13.29 36.66 -13.04
N GLY A 545 -12.08 36.55 -13.60
CA GLY A 545 -11.73 37.23 -14.83
C GLY A 545 -10.47 36.66 -15.51
N GLU A 546 -10.34 37.05 -16.79
CA GLU A 546 -9.17 36.74 -17.59
C GLU A 546 -8.92 37.90 -18.55
N THR A 547 -7.65 38.31 -18.70
CA THR A 547 -7.23 39.31 -19.65
C THR A 547 -6.09 38.75 -20.50
N VAL A 548 -6.23 38.85 -21.81
CA VAL A 548 -5.20 38.45 -22.78
C VAL A 548 -4.62 39.71 -23.44
N THR A 549 -3.29 39.82 -23.43
CA THR A 549 -2.54 40.90 -24.10
C THR A 549 -1.61 40.24 -25.11
N THR A 550 -1.68 40.63 -26.37
CA THR A 550 -0.73 40.27 -27.42
C THR A 550 0.41 41.26 -27.44
N ARG A 551 1.65 40.81 -27.67
CA ARG A 551 2.86 41.64 -27.85
C ARG A 551 3.20 41.77 -29.30
#